data_c78069d186f696f99bd6675dc30b451d
#
_entry.id   c78069d186f696f99bd6675dc30b451d
#
_cell.length_a   1.000
_cell.length_b   1.000
_cell.length_c   1.000
_cell.angle_alpha   90.00
_cell.angle_beta   90.00
_cell.angle_gamma   90.00
#
_symmetry.space_group_name_H-M   'P 1'
#
loop_
_entity.id
_entity.type
_entity.pdbx_description
1 polymer ?
#
loop_
_entity_poly.entity_id
_entity_poly.type
_entity_poly.pdbx_seq_one_letter_code
_entity_poly.pdbx_strand_id
1 'polypeptide(L)'
;MAVVSAGVLAWRPRPGGPEFLLVHPGGPYWAKKDAEGWSIPKGLVEPGEAGWAAARREFREELGQEIDGEPVPLSPCAASGKVIHAWLIQADLDVSVIKSNTFEIEWPPHTGRRQTFPEVDRAGWFDAATAAIKIHKGQRPILAEAVQRLAG
;
A
#
# COMPACT_ATOMS: atom_id res chain seq x y z
N MET A 1 -2.43 23.20 -1.09
CA MET A 1 -3.08 22.20 -0.21
C MET A 1 -2.48 20.83 -0.44
N ALA A 2 -2.28 20.08 0.63
CA ALA A 2 -1.76 18.73 0.51
C ALA A 2 -2.83 17.79 -0.06
N VAL A 3 -2.40 16.86 -0.89
CA VAL A 3 -3.25 15.77 -1.37
C VAL A 3 -3.30 14.70 -0.28
N VAL A 4 -4.49 14.28 0.10
CA VAL A 4 -4.70 13.31 1.19
C VAL A 4 -5.01 11.93 0.64
N SER A 5 -4.23 10.94 1.06
CA SER A 5 -4.47 9.54 0.77
C SER A 5 -4.73 8.77 2.07
N ALA A 6 -5.43 7.65 1.95
CA ALA A 6 -5.68 6.74 3.07
C ALA A 6 -5.21 5.35 2.67
N GLY A 7 -4.61 4.63 3.60
CA GLY A 7 -4.09 3.31 3.32
C GLY A 7 -4.09 2.38 4.52
N VAL A 8 -3.82 1.11 4.23
CA VAL A 8 -3.80 0.04 5.22
C VAL A 8 -2.41 -0.57 5.29
N LEU A 9 -1.88 -0.67 6.51
CA LEU A 9 -0.69 -1.48 6.76
C LEU A 9 -1.15 -2.72 7.53
N ALA A 10 -1.35 -3.81 6.79
CA ALA A 10 -1.71 -5.09 7.38
C ALA A 10 -0.45 -5.78 7.91
N TRP A 11 -0.58 -6.45 9.05
CA TRP A 11 0.52 -7.22 9.62
C TRP A 11 0.02 -8.56 10.14
N ARG A 12 0.92 -9.51 10.24
CA ARG A 12 0.62 -10.81 10.82
C ARG A 12 1.80 -11.29 11.68
N PRO A 13 1.52 -12.02 12.77
CA PRO A 13 2.60 -12.54 13.62
C PRO A 13 3.28 -13.74 12.97
N ARG A 14 4.60 -13.83 13.17
CA ARG A 14 5.41 -14.99 12.78
C ARG A 14 6.46 -15.23 13.88
N PRO A 15 7.04 -16.44 13.97
CA PRO A 15 8.00 -16.73 15.03
C PRO A 15 9.20 -15.78 15.08
N GLY A 16 9.64 -15.26 13.95
CA GLY A 16 10.77 -14.33 13.89
C GLY A 16 10.39 -12.87 14.04
N GLY A 17 9.13 -12.55 14.25
CA GLY A 17 8.62 -11.19 14.34
C GLY A 17 7.50 -10.92 13.34
N PRO A 18 6.88 -9.73 13.39
CA PRO A 18 5.76 -9.44 12.50
C PRO A 18 6.19 -9.37 11.03
N GLU A 19 5.27 -9.76 10.15
CA GLU A 19 5.37 -9.51 8.72
C GLU A 19 4.34 -8.47 8.31
N PHE A 20 4.69 -7.68 7.31
CA PHE A 20 3.87 -6.58 6.79
C PHE A 20 3.53 -6.81 5.33
N LEU A 21 2.30 -6.49 4.96
CA LEU A 21 1.83 -6.63 3.59
C LEU A 21 2.13 -5.35 2.82
N LEU A 22 2.88 -5.49 1.73
CA LEU A 22 3.14 -4.41 0.79
C LEU A 22 2.68 -4.83 -0.60
N VAL A 23 2.38 -3.84 -1.44
CA VAL A 23 1.98 -4.06 -2.82
C VAL A 23 2.98 -3.40 -3.75
N HIS A 24 3.15 -4.01 -4.93
CA HIS A 24 4.01 -3.48 -5.98
C HIS A 24 3.14 -2.82 -7.05
N PRO A 25 3.41 -1.54 -7.39
CA PRO A 25 2.64 -0.87 -8.44
C PRO A 25 2.81 -1.58 -9.77
N GLY A 26 1.70 -1.71 -10.51
CA GLY A 26 1.73 -2.26 -11.84
C GLY A 26 2.12 -1.23 -12.88
N GLY A 27 2.29 -1.70 -14.10
CA GLY A 27 2.64 -0.85 -15.23
C GLY A 27 4.12 -0.81 -15.52
N PRO A 28 4.48 -0.24 -16.69
CA PRO A 28 5.85 -0.34 -17.19
C PRO A 28 6.86 0.50 -16.43
N TYR A 29 6.44 1.59 -15.79
CA TYR A 29 7.37 2.49 -15.09
C TYR A 29 7.95 1.86 -13.82
N TRP A 30 7.23 0.91 -13.20
CA TRP A 30 7.63 0.28 -11.94
C TRP A 30 8.10 -1.15 -12.10
N ALA A 31 7.96 -1.72 -13.30
CA ALA A 31 8.16 -3.15 -13.55
C ALA A 31 9.50 -3.68 -13.04
N LYS A 32 10.55 -2.88 -13.10
CA LYS A 32 11.91 -3.31 -12.72
C LYS A 32 12.37 -2.74 -11.37
N LYS A 33 11.50 -2.03 -10.65
CA LYS A 33 11.85 -1.45 -9.36
C LYS A 33 11.41 -2.36 -8.23
N ASP A 34 12.36 -2.81 -7.41
CA ASP A 34 12.10 -3.60 -6.23
C ASP A 34 12.39 -2.78 -4.97
N ALA A 35 13.65 -2.44 -4.71
CA ALA A 35 13.98 -1.60 -3.57
C ALA A 35 13.30 -0.24 -3.72
N GLU A 36 12.63 0.23 -2.65
CA GLU A 36 11.90 1.49 -2.60
C GLU A 36 10.75 1.58 -3.63
N GLY A 37 10.40 0.46 -4.27
CA GLY A 37 9.35 0.39 -5.28
C GLY A 37 8.01 -0.12 -4.78
N TRP A 38 7.92 -0.58 -3.54
CA TRP A 38 6.69 -1.12 -2.96
C TRP A 38 6.00 -0.08 -2.07
N SER A 39 4.73 -0.29 -1.80
CA SER A 39 3.90 0.65 -1.05
C SER A 39 2.90 -0.09 -0.16
N ILE A 40 2.38 0.60 0.86
CA ILE A 40 1.14 0.13 1.48
C ILE A 40 0.01 0.32 0.46
N PRO A 41 -1.02 -0.56 0.47
CA PRO A 41 -2.22 -0.31 -0.35
C PRO A 41 -2.87 1.00 0.09
N LYS A 42 -2.99 1.97 -0.82
CA LYS A 42 -3.52 3.29 -0.51
C LYS A 42 -4.01 4.00 -1.75
N GLY A 43 -4.87 4.99 -1.55
CA GLY A 43 -5.29 5.85 -2.61
C GLY A 43 -5.95 7.11 -2.07
N LEU A 44 -6.42 7.94 -2.98
CA LEU A 44 -6.98 9.25 -2.64
C LEU A 44 -8.28 9.13 -1.85
N VAL A 45 -8.42 9.97 -0.84
CA VAL A 45 -9.67 10.12 -0.10
C VAL A 45 -10.61 10.96 -0.95
N GLU A 46 -11.82 10.47 -1.19
CA GLU A 46 -12.83 11.17 -1.95
C GLU A 46 -13.55 12.21 -1.08
N PRO A 47 -14.13 13.26 -1.69
CA PRO A 47 -14.88 14.26 -0.93
C PRO A 47 -15.98 13.62 -0.08
N GLY A 48 -16.03 13.97 1.21
CA GLY A 48 -17.02 13.45 2.14
C GLY A 48 -16.76 12.03 2.65
N GLU A 49 -15.70 11.38 2.19
CA GLU A 49 -15.37 10.03 2.60
C GLU A 49 -14.54 10.05 3.89
N ALA A 50 -14.90 9.19 4.85
CA ALA A 50 -14.10 9.03 6.06
C ALA A 50 -12.80 8.31 5.73
N GLY A 51 -11.72 8.64 6.46
CA GLY A 51 -10.39 8.11 6.19
C GLY A 51 -10.32 6.59 6.21
N TRP A 52 -10.88 5.95 7.24
CA TRP A 52 -10.88 4.48 7.32
C TRP A 52 -11.69 3.85 6.18
N ALA A 53 -12.84 4.45 5.84
CA ALA A 53 -13.65 3.96 4.72
C ALA A 53 -12.87 4.05 3.40
N ALA A 54 -12.14 5.13 3.20
CA ALA A 54 -11.28 5.29 2.02
C ALA A 54 -10.18 4.25 1.99
N ALA A 55 -9.53 4.00 3.13
CA ALA A 55 -8.47 3.00 3.23
C ALA A 55 -8.99 1.61 2.90
N ARG A 56 -10.15 1.23 3.43
CA ARG A 56 -10.78 -0.06 3.13
C ARG A 56 -11.15 -0.19 1.65
N ARG A 57 -11.69 0.87 1.08
CA ARG A 57 -12.06 0.88 -0.33
C ARG A 57 -10.85 0.71 -1.22
N GLU A 58 -9.78 1.46 -0.97
CA GLU A 58 -8.53 1.35 -1.73
C GLU A 58 -7.90 -0.04 -1.58
N PHE A 59 -7.93 -0.61 -0.38
CA PHE A 59 -7.44 -1.96 -0.16
C PHE A 59 -8.17 -2.97 -1.04
N ARG A 60 -9.51 -2.88 -1.09
CA ARG A 60 -10.33 -3.76 -1.91
C ARG A 60 -10.05 -3.56 -3.40
N GLU A 61 -9.89 -2.32 -3.84
CA GLU A 61 -9.61 -2.00 -5.25
C GLU A 61 -8.24 -2.52 -5.69
N GLU A 62 -7.25 -2.48 -4.80
CA GLU A 62 -5.88 -2.90 -5.14
C GLU A 62 -5.66 -4.40 -4.97
N LEU A 63 -6.37 -5.05 -4.07
CA LEU A 63 -6.14 -6.47 -3.75
C LEU A 63 -7.32 -7.37 -4.07
N GLY A 64 -8.51 -6.81 -4.27
CA GLY A 64 -9.71 -7.59 -4.54
C GLY A 64 -10.22 -8.37 -3.34
N GLN A 65 -9.76 -8.03 -2.14
CA GLN A 65 -10.13 -8.70 -0.90
C GLN A 65 -10.58 -7.67 0.14
N GLU A 66 -11.53 -8.09 0.99
CA GLU A 66 -11.94 -7.28 2.12
C GLU A 66 -10.96 -7.46 3.27
N ILE A 67 -10.83 -6.42 4.09
CA ILE A 67 -10.03 -6.50 5.31
C ILE A 67 -10.90 -6.19 6.51
N ASP A 68 -10.86 -7.08 7.50
CA ASP A 68 -11.63 -6.97 8.75
C ASP A 68 -10.70 -6.99 9.94
N GLY A 69 -11.16 -6.40 11.05
CA GLY A 69 -10.40 -6.35 12.29
C GLY A 69 -10.48 -4.98 12.93
N GLU A 70 -9.64 -4.76 13.92
CA GLU A 70 -9.59 -3.49 14.67
C GLU A 70 -8.49 -2.60 14.09
N PRO A 71 -8.84 -1.57 13.30
CA PRO A 71 -7.85 -0.68 12.76
C PRO A 71 -7.28 0.26 13.83
N VAL A 72 -5.98 0.42 13.83
CA VAL A 72 -5.29 1.35 14.73
C VAL A 72 -4.72 2.49 13.89
N PRO A 73 -5.20 3.73 14.08
CA PRO A 73 -4.66 4.83 13.28
C PRO A 73 -3.22 5.10 13.63
N LEU A 74 -2.41 5.32 12.60
CA LEU A 74 -1.03 5.74 12.72
C LEU A 74 -0.94 7.24 12.50
N SER A 75 0.20 7.83 12.84
CA SER A 75 0.42 9.26 12.67
C SER A 75 0.41 9.63 11.18
N PRO A 76 -0.16 10.78 10.81
CA PRO A 76 -0.10 11.23 9.42
C PRO A 76 1.34 11.33 8.93
N CYS A 77 1.59 10.89 7.71
CA CYS A 77 2.91 10.89 7.10
C CYS A 77 2.91 11.82 5.90
N ALA A 78 3.66 12.92 5.98
CA ALA A 78 3.73 13.90 4.90
C ALA A 78 5.01 13.71 4.08
N ALA A 79 4.86 13.70 2.76
CA ALA A 79 5.99 13.62 1.84
C ALA A 79 5.60 14.22 0.49
N SER A 80 6.41 15.11 -0.04
CA SER A 80 6.27 15.66 -1.39
C SER A 80 4.86 16.24 -1.68
N GLY A 81 4.33 17.03 -0.74
CA GLY A 81 3.01 17.65 -0.91
C GLY A 81 1.83 16.73 -0.72
N LYS A 82 2.07 15.51 -0.28
CA LYS A 82 1.04 14.51 -0.01
C LYS A 82 1.05 14.15 1.46
N VAL A 83 -0.13 13.80 1.99
CA VAL A 83 -0.28 13.30 3.35
C VAL A 83 -0.95 11.94 3.28
N ILE A 84 -0.36 10.94 3.92
CA ILE A 84 -0.91 9.60 3.99
C ILE A 84 -1.40 9.34 5.41
N HIS A 85 -2.69 9.03 5.53
CA HIS A 85 -3.27 8.52 6.77
C HIS A 85 -3.34 7.00 6.65
N ALA A 86 -2.57 6.30 7.49
CA ALA A 86 -2.51 4.84 7.47
C ALA A 86 -3.12 4.25 8.74
N TRP A 87 -3.68 3.06 8.59
CA TRP A 87 -4.21 2.27 9.71
C TRP A 87 -3.48 0.94 9.76
N LEU A 88 -3.01 0.60 10.96
CA LEU A 88 -2.38 -0.69 11.23
C LEU A 88 -3.48 -1.67 11.62
N ILE A 89 -3.46 -2.86 11.01
CA ILE A 89 -4.48 -3.87 11.28
C ILE A 89 -3.87 -5.26 11.18
N GLN A 90 -4.21 -6.11 12.13
CA GLN A 90 -3.79 -7.52 12.09
C GLN A 90 -4.70 -8.28 11.13
N ALA A 91 -4.10 -8.95 10.16
CA ALA A 91 -4.84 -9.76 9.20
C ALA A 91 -3.90 -10.75 8.54
N ASP A 92 -4.42 -11.90 8.13
CA ASP A 92 -3.65 -12.88 7.37
C ASP A 92 -4.39 -13.17 6.08
N LEU A 93 -3.86 -12.65 4.98
CA LEU A 93 -4.49 -12.69 3.67
C LEU A 93 -3.60 -13.48 2.71
N ASP A 94 -4.23 -14.17 1.76
CA ASP A 94 -3.53 -14.89 0.72
C ASP A 94 -3.17 -13.93 -0.41
N VAL A 95 -1.89 -13.58 -0.50
CA VAL A 95 -1.39 -12.63 -1.50
C VAL A 95 -1.24 -13.25 -2.89
N SER A 96 -1.43 -14.56 -3.03
CA SER A 96 -1.35 -15.24 -4.33
C SER A 96 -2.62 -15.08 -5.16
N VAL A 97 -3.72 -14.63 -4.56
CA VAL A 97 -5.03 -14.54 -5.22
C VAL A 97 -5.53 -13.09 -5.31
N ILE A 98 -4.62 -12.15 -5.46
CA ILE A 98 -5.00 -10.73 -5.57
C ILE A 98 -5.69 -10.46 -6.91
N LYS A 99 -6.60 -9.47 -6.88
CA LYS A 99 -7.28 -8.98 -8.08
C LYS A 99 -7.40 -7.47 -8.00
N SER A 100 -6.52 -6.78 -8.72
CA SER A 100 -6.43 -5.33 -8.72
C SER A 100 -7.32 -4.72 -9.79
N ASN A 101 -7.81 -3.50 -9.52
CA ASN A 101 -8.35 -2.64 -10.57
C ASN A 101 -7.23 -2.32 -11.57
N THR A 102 -7.63 -1.86 -12.74
CA THR A 102 -6.70 -1.56 -13.82
C THR A 102 -6.71 -0.07 -14.16
N PHE A 103 -5.66 0.36 -14.84
CA PHE A 103 -5.57 1.70 -15.40
C PHE A 103 -5.05 1.61 -16.83
N GLU A 104 -5.31 2.65 -17.61
CA GLU A 104 -4.91 2.71 -19.01
C GLU A 104 -3.96 3.88 -19.21
N ILE A 105 -2.85 3.64 -19.92
CA ILE A 105 -1.89 4.69 -20.28
C ILE A 105 -1.42 4.50 -21.71
N GLU A 106 -0.87 5.54 -22.29
CA GLU A 106 -0.17 5.47 -23.56
C GLU A 106 1.19 4.81 -23.33
N TRP A 107 1.41 3.68 -23.98
CA TRP A 107 2.67 2.98 -23.86
C TRP A 107 2.98 2.18 -25.13
N PRO A 108 4.17 2.25 -25.72
CA PRO A 108 5.26 3.17 -25.32
C PRO A 108 4.88 4.64 -25.48
N PRO A 109 5.60 5.56 -24.82
CA PRO A 109 5.31 6.99 -24.92
C PRO A 109 5.34 7.49 -26.38
N HIS A 110 4.44 8.39 -26.71
CA HIS A 110 4.35 9.04 -28.01
C HIS A 110 4.03 8.10 -29.19
N THR A 111 3.44 6.93 -28.92
CA THR A 111 3.06 5.97 -29.98
C THR A 111 1.59 6.03 -30.33
N GLY A 112 0.77 6.68 -29.51
CA GLY A 112 -0.69 6.65 -29.62
C GLY A 112 -1.32 5.34 -29.20
N ARG A 113 -0.52 4.38 -28.73
CA ARG A 113 -1.03 3.09 -28.28
C ARG A 113 -1.41 3.15 -26.80
N ARG A 114 -2.63 2.76 -26.50
CA ARG A 114 -3.11 2.69 -25.12
C ARG A 114 -3.09 1.25 -24.67
N GLN A 115 -2.50 1.02 -23.48
CA GLN A 115 -2.41 -0.31 -22.88
C GLN A 115 -2.95 -0.27 -21.47
N THR A 116 -3.56 -1.38 -21.05
CA THR A 116 -4.16 -1.54 -19.73
C THR A 116 -3.22 -2.34 -18.84
N PHE A 117 -2.99 -1.83 -17.64
CA PHE A 117 -2.15 -2.50 -16.63
C PHE A 117 -2.90 -2.58 -15.30
N PRO A 118 -2.62 -3.58 -14.45
CA PRO A 118 -3.17 -3.59 -13.10
C PRO A 118 -2.56 -2.45 -12.29
N GLU A 119 -3.33 -1.85 -11.38
CA GLU A 119 -2.79 -0.86 -10.45
C GLU A 119 -1.76 -1.48 -9.52
N VAL A 120 -1.99 -2.75 -9.13
CA VAL A 120 -1.06 -3.55 -8.32
C VAL A 120 -0.79 -4.84 -9.08
N ASP A 121 0.46 -5.15 -9.35
CA ASP A 121 0.82 -6.39 -10.04
C ASP A 121 1.21 -7.52 -9.09
N ARG A 122 1.63 -7.22 -7.88
CA ARG A 122 2.03 -8.21 -6.88
C ARG A 122 1.76 -7.69 -5.47
N ALA A 123 1.53 -8.60 -4.55
CA ALA A 123 1.53 -8.31 -3.13
C ALA A 123 2.44 -9.33 -2.43
N GLY A 124 2.99 -8.96 -1.29
CA GLY A 124 3.86 -9.85 -0.53
C GLY A 124 3.86 -9.53 0.95
N TRP A 125 4.21 -10.54 1.74
CA TRP A 125 4.44 -10.41 3.17
C TRP A 125 5.94 -10.34 3.42
N PHE A 126 6.39 -9.34 4.16
CA PHE A 126 7.81 -9.11 4.41
C PHE A 126 8.05 -8.84 5.89
N ASP A 127 9.15 -9.38 6.42
CA ASP A 127 9.56 -9.01 7.77
C ASP A 127 9.93 -7.52 7.82
N ALA A 128 10.09 -6.98 9.03
CA ALA A 128 10.32 -5.54 9.20
C ALA A 128 11.57 -5.06 8.46
N ALA A 129 12.66 -5.81 8.50
CA ALA A 129 13.91 -5.41 7.85
C ALA A 129 13.78 -5.39 6.32
N THR A 130 13.15 -6.41 5.75
CA THR A 130 12.93 -6.50 4.31
C THR A 130 11.92 -5.45 3.85
N ALA A 131 10.84 -5.26 4.60
CA ALA A 131 9.84 -4.24 4.29
C ALA A 131 10.47 -2.84 4.26
N ALA A 132 11.40 -2.54 5.17
CA ALA A 132 12.07 -1.24 5.21
C ALA A 132 12.90 -0.96 3.95
N ILE A 133 13.44 -2.01 3.35
CA ILE A 133 14.20 -1.88 2.09
C ILE A 133 13.25 -1.71 0.90
N LYS A 134 12.16 -2.44 0.88
CA LYS A 134 11.24 -2.50 -0.26
C LYS A 134 10.28 -1.31 -0.31
N ILE A 135 9.87 -0.78 0.83
CA ILE A 135 8.86 0.26 0.90
C ILE A 135 9.37 1.58 0.31
N HIS A 136 8.48 2.30 -0.35
CA HIS A 136 8.76 3.64 -0.83
C HIS A 136 9.36 4.50 0.29
N LYS A 137 10.42 5.21 -0.05
CA LYS A 137 11.21 5.99 0.92
C LYS A 137 10.34 6.93 1.77
N GLY A 138 9.38 7.61 1.15
CA GLY A 138 8.49 8.54 1.84
C GLY A 138 7.51 7.87 2.81
N GLN A 139 7.35 6.57 2.75
CA GLN A 139 6.45 5.81 3.64
C GLN A 139 7.19 5.11 4.78
N ARG A 140 8.51 5.20 4.83
CA ARG A 140 9.30 4.56 5.91
C ARG A 140 8.84 4.94 7.32
N PRO A 141 8.44 6.20 7.59
CA PRO A 141 7.94 6.55 8.93
C PRO A 141 6.69 5.76 9.34
N ILE A 142 5.83 5.40 8.39
CA ILE A 142 4.63 4.60 8.66
C ILE A 142 5.04 3.23 9.17
N LEU A 143 5.96 2.58 8.48
CA LEU A 143 6.47 1.26 8.87
C LEU A 143 7.20 1.33 10.21
N ALA A 144 8.02 2.35 10.43
CA ALA A 144 8.77 2.50 11.66
C ALA A 144 7.84 2.64 12.86
N GLU A 145 6.77 3.43 12.75
CA GLU A 145 5.79 3.58 13.82
C GLU A 145 5.08 2.25 14.10
N ALA A 146 4.70 1.52 13.05
CA ALA A 146 4.06 0.21 13.20
C ALA A 146 4.94 -0.77 13.96
N VAL A 147 6.21 -0.86 13.57
CA VAL A 147 7.18 -1.74 14.25
C VAL A 147 7.29 -1.38 15.73
N GLN A 148 7.37 -0.08 16.03
CA GLN A 148 7.48 0.39 17.40
C GLN A 148 6.24 0.04 18.23
N ARG A 149 5.05 0.23 17.67
CA ARG A 149 3.78 -0.08 18.36
C ARG A 149 3.64 -1.57 18.63
N LEU A 150 4.10 -2.43 17.72
CA LEU A 150 4.00 -3.88 17.88
C LEU A 150 5.05 -4.43 18.86
N ALA A 151 6.12 -3.70 19.10
CA ALA A 151 7.17 -4.08 20.04
C ALA A 151 6.84 -3.67 21.48
N GLY A 152 5.95 -2.69 21.64
CA GLY A 152 5.63 -2.10 22.94
C GLY A 152 4.48 -2.74 23.70
#